data_8aeecb4d6f3dee24f78730834ffe9df3
#
_entry.id   8aeecb4d6f3dee24f78730834ffe9df3
#
_cell.length_a   1.000
_cell.length_b   1.000
_cell.length_c   1.000
_cell.angle_alpha   90.00
_cell.angle_beta   90.00
_cell.angle_gamma   90.00
#
_symmetry.space_group_name_H-M   'P 1'
#
loop_
_entity.id
_entity.type
_entity.pdbx_description
1 polymer ?
#
loop_
_entity_poly.entity_id
_entity_poly.type
_entity_poly.pdbx_seq_one_letter_code
_entity_poly.pdbx_strand_id
1 'polypeptide(L)'
;MEKSFKTYIIKLLKSIDPTIGTTKESIEIMDDTFRYITKHLVDVVNRVTIENNKKTVTLKEVVAACDSLFHSEMRSDIVLNGNNAVYSFRDYSLGELEKQKATKVMKQSKAGIILSVSLVESYMRNSTKLKIGIQSMIYLASSIETFMKEFITSAGSVSKTNKRVRINTRDLFIGVNNNSKLSYVMDKVNIVYLGTGVIPNIDERIIDSYVQKTKLKRKNKKSGENTVNAEVSAESNEEENSGETSGENAGENAGENAGDNSTEKTKQKWRPGTVSLRDIKSLQKSTENQLCKSHVKQLCLFICKEYETNCMMTDESRNILHSLVERDVLKMFYEANRWCLHSGRTTLSLNDINESIKNIGGMNGVLEYDKEGFSDPAITRLAKRAGVYRVGKGVCDFTRDYICHLFYRYISSCVRLKDSMDKKIINLNIVKTTMSIYHGINIATSNSLKKSSKNRKSSKEEGGEEEACEEELESESVDLEDESEVVVE
;
A
#
# COMPACT_ATOMS: atom_id res chain seq x y z
N MET A 1 21.71 -5.76 12.51
CA MET A 1 20.61 -6.10 11.59
C MET A 1 19.35 -6.36 12.38
N GLU A 2 18.25 -5.75 12.02
CA GLU A 2 16.96 -6.01 12.64
C GLU A 2 16.47 -7.41 12.26
N LYS A 3 15.99 -8.16 13.24
CA LYS A 3 15.48 -9.51 13.03
C LYS A 3 14.10 -9.48 12.36
N SER A 4 13.81 -10.45 11.50
CA SER A 4 12.62 -10.53 10.67
C SER A 4 11.52 -11.38 11.31
N PHE A 5 10.26 -11.03 11.06
CA PHE A 5 9.07 -11.79 11.47
C PHE A 5 8.65 -12.86 10.44
N LYS A 6 9.27 -12.93 9.24
CA LYS A 6 8.85 -13.78 8.10
C LYS A 6 8.56 -15.23 8.47
N THR A 7 9.46 -15.85 9.26
CA THR A 7 9.29 -17.25 9.70
C THR A 7 8.05 -17.43 10.59
N TYR A 8 7.77 -16.45 11.45
CA TYR A 8 6.62 -16.49 12.36
C TYR A 8 5.30 -16.21 11.63
N ILE A 9 5.30 -15.35 10.62
CA ILE A 9 4.15 -15.12 9.73
C ILE A 9 3.70 -16.44 9.10
N ILE A 10 4.64 -17.21 8.54
CA ILE A 10 4.34 -18.50 7.91
C ILE A 10 3.83 -19.51 8.94
N LYS A 11 4.43 -19.57 10.14
CA LYS A 11 3.98 -20.47 11.21
C LYS A 11 2.59 -20.14 11.70
N LEU A 12 2.30 -18.84 11.91
CA LEU A 12 0.98 -18.36 12.33
C LEU A 12 -0.08 -18.61 11.26
N LEU A 13 0.23 -18.33 9.98
CA LEU A 13 -0.68 -18.62 8.88
C LEU A 13 -1.09 -20.10 8.85
N LYS A 14 -0.12 -21.00 8.98
CA LYS A 14 -0.39 -22.45 9.02
C LYS A 14 -1.17 -22.88 10.26
N SER A 15 -1.03 -22.19 11.38
CA SER A 15 -1.79 -22.48 12.59
C SER A 15 -3.25 -21.98 12.53
N ILE A 16 -3.50 -20.90 11.78
CA ILE A 16 -4.83 -20.31 11.58
C ILE A 16 -5.57 -21.08 10.48
N ASP A 17 -4.93 -21.25 9.33
CA ASP A 17 -5.52 -21.92 8.18
C ASP A 17 -4.44 -22.60 7.33
N PRO A 18 -4.30 -23.92 7.41
CA PRO A 18 -3.31 -24.66 6.63
C PRO A 18 -3.59 -24.66 5.11
N THR A 19 -4.81 -24.32 4.68
CA THR A 19 -5.23 -24.36 3.28
C THR A 19 -4.84 -23.11 2.50
N ILE A 20 -4.58 -22.00 3.20
CA ILE A 20 -4.23 -20.71 2.60
C ILE A 20 -2.72 -20.52 2.61
N GLY A 21 -2.18 -20.16 1.43
CA GLY A 21 -0.81 -19.70 1.28
C GLY A 21 -0.70 -18.17 1.30
N THR A 22 0.50 -17.67 1.12
CA THR A 22 0.78 -16.23 0.96
C THR A 22 1.84 -16.00 -0.11
N THR A 23 1.81 -14.86 -0.78
CA THR A 23 2.85 -14.48 -1.74
C THR A 23 4.09 -13.94 -1.01
N LYS A 24 5.24 -14.03 -1.65
CA LYS A 24 6.49 -13.48 -1.10
C LYS A 24 6.38 -11.98 -0.79
N GLU A 25 5.74 -11.26 -1.67
CA GLU A 25 5.50 -9.83 -1.57
C GLU A 25 4.62 -9.48 -0.35
N SER A 26 3.58 -10.25 -0.13
CA SER A 26 2.70 -10.09 1.04
C SER A 26 3.44 -10.34 2.35
N ILE A 27 4.33 -11.35 2.41
CA ILE A 27 5.17 -11.59 3.58
C ILE A 27 6.09 -10.40 3.88
N GLU A 28 6.64 -9.77 2.86
CA GLU A 28 7.52 -8.60 3.02
C GLU A 28 6.77 -7.39 3.58
N ILE A 29 5.57 -7.12 3.06
CA ILE A 29 4.71 -6.04 3.58
C ILE A 29 4.30 -6.33 5.02
N MET A 30 3.90 -7.56 5.34
CA MET A 30 3.58 -7.95 6.71
C MET A 30 4.78 -7.80 7.65
N ASP A 31 5.97 -8.24 7.22
CA ASP A 31 7.20 -8.11 7.99
C ASP A 31 7.53 -6.65 8.33
N ASP A 32 7.47 -5.75 7.34
CA ASP A 32 7.65 -4.31 7.54
C ASP A 32 6.59 -3.74 8.52
N THR A 33 5.33 -4.12 8.33
CA THR A 33 4.22 -3.68 9.19
C THR A 33 4.44 -4.07 10.64
N PHE A 34 4.75 -5.33 10.90
CA PHE A 34 4.96 -5.83 12.26
C PHE A 34 6.21 -5.24 12.91
N ARG A 35 7.25 -4.93 12.13
CA ARG A 35 8.42 -4.19 12.62
C ARG A 35 8.05 -2.79 13.08
N TYR A 36 7.29 -2.04 12.29
CA TYR A 36 6.88 -0.68 12.67
C TYR A 36 6.02 -0.67 13.93
N ILE A 37 5.06 -1.59 14.04
CA ILE A 37 4.22 -1.71 15.22
C ILE A 37 5.04 -2.10 16.45
N THR A 38 5.95 -3.08 16.30
CA THR A 38 6.82 -3.50 17.41
C THR A 38 7.71 -2.36 17.88
N LYS A 39 8.32 -1.60 16.96
CA LYS A 39 9.12 -0.42 17.30
C LYS A 39 8.29 0.62 18.02
N HIS A 40 7.12 0.96 17.49
CA HIS A 40 6.23 1.93 18.11
C HIS A 40 5.87 1.53 19.55
N LEU A 41 5.49 0.26 19.78
CA LEU A 41 5.21 -0.24 21.13
C LEU A 41 6.43 -0.12 22.06
N VAL A 42 7.60 -0.55 21.58
CA VAL A 42 8.85 -0.48 22.37
C VAL A 42 9.21 0.96 22.72
N ASP A 43 9.05 1.91 21.78
CA ASP A 43 9.33 3.32 22.01
C ASP A 43 8.36 3.92 23.05
N VAL A 44 7.07 3.54 23.00
CA VAL A 44 6.08 3.94 24.02
C VAL A 44 6.44 3.34 25.37
N VAL A 45 6.79 2.04 25.44
CA VAL A 45 7.24 1.39 26.69
C VAL A 45 8.44 2.11 27.30
N ASN A 46 9.43 2.45 26.49
CA ASN A 46 10.61 3.19 26.96
C ASN A 46 10.24 4.55 27.50
N ARG A 47 9.42 5.30 26.77
CA ARG A 47 8.95 6.64 27.21
C ARG A 47 8.23 6.56 28.56
N VAL A 48 7.26 5.67 28.69
CA VAL A 48 6.51 5.47 29.94
C VAL A 48 7.43 5.03 31.08
N THR A 49 8.44 4.18 30.82
CA THR A 49 9.39 3.74 31.85
C THR A 49 10.26 4.88 32.34
N ILE A 50 10.74 5.73 31.42
CA ILE A 50 11.58 6.90 31.74
C ILE A 50 10.78 7.95 32.52
N GLU A 51 9.56 8.26 32.05
CA GLU A 51 8.66 9.22 32.71
C GLU A 51 8.31 8.79 34.15
N ASN A 52 8.19 7.48 34.38
CA ASN A 52 7.98 6.91 35.71
C ASN A 52 9.28 6.79 36.55
N ASN A 53 10.40 7.32 36.08
CA ASN A 53 11.72 7.25 36.72
C ASN A 53 12.16 5.83 37.11
N LYS A 54 11.77 4.81 36.34
CA LYS A 54 12.13 3.41 36.58
C LYS A 54 13.39 3.00 35.83
N LYS A 55 14.21 2.18 36.49
CA LYS A 55 15.43 1.58 35.88
C LYS A 55 15.18 0.23 35.23
N THR A 56 13.96 -0.30 35.37
CA THR A 56 13.56 -1.61 34.84
C THR A 56 12.19 -1.53 34.18
N VAL A 57 12.08 -2.04 32.98
CA VAL A 57 10.81 -2.23 32.27
C VAL A 57 10.04 -3.35 32.97
N THR A 58 8.90 -3.04 33.56
CA THR A 58 8.01 -4.02 34.21
C THR A 58 6.78 -4.30 33.34
N LEU A 59 5.96 -5.28 33.74
CA LEU A 59 4.74 -5.63 33.04
C LEU A 59 3.77 -4.44 32.91
N LYS A 60 3.72 -3.55 33.91
CA LYS A 60 2.79 -2.41 33.94
C LYS A 60 3.03 -1.42 32.79
N GLU A 61 4.28 -1.11 32.46
CA GLU A 61 4.63 -0.21 31.36
C GLU A 61 4.26 -0.80 29.99
N VAL A 62 4.43 -2.12 29.86
CA VAL A 62 4.05 -2.82 28.60
C VAL A 62 2.53 -2.84 28.43
N VAL A 63 1.79 -3.12 29.49
CA VAL A 63 0.31 -3.06 29.48
C VAL A 63 -0.15 -1.66 29.09
N ALA A 64 0.41 -0.61 29.72
CA ALA A 64 0.07 0.78 29.40
C ALA A 64 0.36 1.14 27.94
N ALA A 65 1.49 0.66 27.38
CA ALA A 65 1.80 0.87 25.97
C ALA A 65 0.81 0.15 25.04
N CYS A 66 0.44 -1.10 25.33
CA CYS A 66 -0.57 -1.82 24.58
C CYS A 66 -1.94 -1.13 24.66
N ASP A 67 -2.34 -0.68 25.83
CA ASP A 67 -3.57 0.08 26.05
C ASP A 67 -3.62 1.39 25.25
N SER A 68 -2.47 2.02 25.08
CA SER A 68 -2.38 3.25 24.29
C SER A 68 -2.54 3.04 22.79
N LEU A 69 -2.12 1.89 22.27
CA LEU A 69 -2.11 1.62 20.82
C LEU A 69 -3.37 0.91 20.34
N PHE A 70 -3.87 -0.08 21.09
CA PHE A 70 -4.94 -0.96 20.64
C PHE A 70 -6.32 -0.46 21.07
N HIS A 71 -7.28 -0.58 20.16
CA HIS A 71 -8.67 -0.17 20.40
C HIS A 71 -9.45 -1.22 21.22
N SER A 72 -10.57 -0.81 21.83
CA SER A 72 -11.35 -1.50 22.84
C SER A 72 -11.46 -3.04 22.71
N GLU A 73 -11.94 -3.55 21.59
CA GLU A 73 -12.11 -5.01 21.40
C GLU A 73 -10.78 -5.75 21.25
N MET A 74 -9.87 -5.23 20.42
CA MET A 74 -8.53 -5.82 20.28
C MET A 74 -7.74 -5.75 21.59
N ARG A 75 -7.94 -4.69 22.37
CA ARG A 75 -7.35 -4.54 23.71
C ARG A 75 -7.76 -5.69 24.61
N SER A 76 -9.04 -6.06 24.62
CA SER A 76 -9.55 -7.18 25.45
C SER A 76 -8.87 -8.50 25.11
N ASP A 77 -8.72 -8.81 23.82
CA ASP A 77 -8.04 -10.01 23.33
C ASP A 77 -6.55 -10.02 23.71
N ILE A 78 -5.89 -8.87 23.58
CA ILE A 78 -4.47 -8.69 23.93
C ILE A 78 -4.24 -8.87 25.43
N VAL A 79 -5.10 -8.28 26.26
CA VAL A 79 -5.00 -8.41 27.72
C VAL A 79 -5.23 -9.87 28.14
N LEU A 80 -6.23 -10.52 27.58
CA LEU A 80 -6.51 -11.93 27.87
C LEU A 80 -5.34 -12.83 27.47
N ASN A 81 -4.90 -12.76 26.23
CA ASN A 81 -3.82 -13.59 25.70
C ASN A 81 -2.48 -13.26 26.35
N GLY A 82 -2.20 -11.99 26.63
CA GLY A 82 -1.00 -11.53 27.33
C GLY A 82 -0.90 -12.09 28.75
N ASN A 83 -1.99 -12.01 29.51
CA ASN A 83 -2.05 -12.57 30.85
C ASN A 83 -1.92 -14.09 30.84
N ASN A 84 -2.64 -14.78 29.93
CA ASN A 84 -2.55 -16.23 29.79
C ASN A 84 -1.12 -16.68 29.50
N ALA A 85 -0.39 -16.00 28.60
CA ALA A 85 0.98 -16.32 28.30
C ALA A 85 1.92 -16.13 29.49
N VAL A 86 1.73 -15.07 30.28
CA VAL A 86 2.52 -14.81 31.50
C VAL A 86 2.20 -15.87 32.57
N TYR A 87 0.94 -16.23 32.77
CA TYR A 87 0.53 -17.26 33.70
C TYR A 87 1.09 -18.64 33.30
N SER A 88 0.94 -19.06 32.04
CA SER A 88 1.48 -20.33 31.54
C SER A 88 2.98 -20.42 31.73
N PHE A 89 3.72 -19.34 31.47
CA PHE A 89 5.16 -19.29 31.72
C PHE A 89 5.50 -19.41 33.19
N ARG A 90 4.72 -18.79 34.08
CA ARG A 90 4.93 -18.83 35.54
C ARG A 90 4.69 -20.24 36.08
N ASP A 91 3.57 -20.85 35.70
CA ASP A 91 3.19 -22.20 36.13
C ASP A 91 4.21 -23.23 35.67
N TYR A 92 4.65 -23.15 34.40
CA TYR A 92 5.68 -24.01 33.87
C TYR A 92 6.99 -23.87 34.67
N SER A 93 7.39 -22.62 34.97
CA SER A 93 8.63 -22.34 35.74
C SER A 93 8.55 -22.85 37.19
N LEU A 94 7.37 -22.79 37.83
CA LEU A 94 7.13 -23.37 39.16
C LEU A 94 7.20 -24.89 39.12
N GLY A 95 6.59 -25.53 38.13
CA GLY A 95 6.68 -26.99 37.97
C GLY A 95 8.07 -27.53 37.63
N GLU A 96 8.95 -26.72 36.98
CA GLU A 96 10.38 -27.06 36.79
C GLU A 96 11.16 -27.00 38.12
N LEU A 97 10.87 -26.03 38.97
CA LEU A 97 11.47 -25.90 40.29
C LEU A 97 11.14 -27.10 41.19
N GLU A 98 9.88 -27.55 41.17
CA GLU A 98 9.42 -28.71 41.93
C GLU A 98 10.08 -30.02 41.46
N LYS A 99 10.34 -30.16 40.15
CA LYS A 99 10.92 -31.37 39.54
C LYS A 99 12.44 -31.41 39.55
N GLN A 100 13.12 -30.36 40.03
CA GLN A 100 14.59 -30.19 40.05
C GLN A 100 15.27 -30.50 38.69
N LYS A 101 14.55 -30.46 37.57
CA LYS A 101 15.08 -30.71 36.22
C LYS A 101 14.88 -29.51 35.37
N ALA A 102 15.97 -28.75 35.11
CA ALA A 102 15.95 -27.69 34.11
C ALA A 102 15.88 -28.31 32.71
N THR A 103 14.73 -28.27 32.09
CA THR A 103 14.59 -28.66 30.67
C THR A 103 14.99 -27.51 29.76
N LYS A 104 15.72 -27.81 28.67
CA LYS A 104 16.13 -26.84 27.63
C LYS A 104 14.95 -26.37 26.76
N VAL A 105 13.79 -26.10 27.38
CA VAL A 105 12.60 -25.63 26.65
C VAL A 105 12.67 -24.12 26.42
N MET A 106 12.36 -23.68 25.21
CA MET A 106 12.41 -22.25 24.84
C MET A 106 11.36 -21.45 25.61
N LYS A 107 11.68 -20.17 25.92
CA LYS A 107 10.77 -19.24 26.65
C LYS A 107 9.39 -19.16 26.00
N GLN A 108 9.31 -19.11 24.66
CA GLN A 108 8.04 -19.06 23.93
C GLN A 108 7.18 -20.31 24.13
N SER A 109 7.80 -21.49 24.13
CA SER A 109 7.06 -22.75 24.34
C SER A 109 6.52 -22.86 25.76
N LYS A 110 7.28 -22.38 26.78
CA LYS A 110 6.80 -22.27 28.15
C LYS A 110 5.61 -21.34 28.32
N ALA A 111 5.55 -20.29 27.50
CA ALA A 111 4.46 -19.30 27.49
C ALA A 111 3.29 -19.68 26.55
N GLY A 112 3.37 -20.78 25.80
CA GLY A 112 2.36 -21.22 24.85
C GLY A 112 2.20 -20.31 23.62
N ILE A 113 3.24 -19.54 23.26
CA ILE A 113 3.24 -18.62 22.10
C ILE A 113 4.14 -19.13 20.97
N ILE A 114 3.81 -18.77 19.74
CA ILE A 114 4.58 -19.12 18.53
C ILE A 114 5.71 -18.11 18.31
N LEU A 115 5.45 -16.83 18.60
CA LEU A 115 6.42 -15.75 18.40
C LEU A 115 7.59 -15.87 19.39
N SER A 116 8.81 -15.73 18.89
CA SER A 116 10.01 -15.81 19.74
C SER A 116 10.11 -14.62 20.70
N VAL A 117 10.19 -14.91 21.99
CA VAL A 117 10.47 -13.91 23.04
C VAL A 117 11.84 -13.23 22.80
N SER A 118 12.84 -13.99 22.33
CA SER A 118 14.19 -13.45 22.02
C SER A 118 14.18 -12.47 20.84
N LEU A 119 13.23 -12.60 19.90
CA LEU A 119 13.03 -11.61 18.84
C LEU A 119 12.60 -10.28 19.44
N VAL A 120 11.56 -10.29 20.28
CA VAL A 120 11.03 -9.09 20.94
C VAL A 120 12.06 -8.49 21.88
N GLU A 121 12.79 -9.33 22.64
CA GLU A 121 13.89 -8.89 23.48
C GLU A 121 14.95 -8.11 22.68
N SER A 122 15.29 -8.56 21.46
CA SER A 122 16.25 -7.84 20.61
C SER A 122 15.76 -6.46 20.19
N TYR A 123 14.48 -6.28 19.90
CA TYR A 123 13.90 -4.97 19.62
C TYR A 123 13.93 -4.06 20.85
N MET A 124 13.56 -4.59 22.02
CA MET A 124 13.62 -3.81 23.26
C MET A 124 15.06 -3.39 23.60
N ARG A 125 16.05 -4.28 23.48
CA ARG A 125 17.46 -3.97 23.74
C ARG A 125 18.07 -2.97 22.77
N ASN A 126 17.61 -2.95 21.52
CA ASN A 126 18.05 -1.96 20.53
C ASN A 126 17.54 -0.55 20.84
N SER A 127 16.40 -0.43 21.50
CA SER A 127 15.77 0.85 21.83
C SER A 127 16.10 1.35 23.24
N THR A 128 16.45 0.46 24.19
CA THR A 128 16.69 0.86 25.58
C THR A 128 17.91 0.19 26.19
N LYS A 129 18.60 0.95 27.08
CA LYS A 129 19.66 0.42 27.96
C LYS A 129 19.12 -0.05 29.31
N LEU A 130 17.81 0.09 29.56
CA LEU A 130 17.16 -0.29 30.81
C LEU A 130 17.16 -1.83 31.00
N LYS A 131 17.04 -2.28 32.23
CA LYS A 131 16.78 -3.69 32.53
C LYS A 131 15.37 -4.06 32.07
N ILE A 132 15.19 -5.26 31.52
CA ILE A 132 13.91 -5.73 30.97
C ILE A 132 13.45 -6.96 31.76
N GLY A 133 12.25 -6.88 32.34
CA GLY A 133 11.62 -7.99 33.03
C GLY A 133 11.22 -9.11 32.07
N ILE A 134 11.34 -10.37 32.45
CA ILE A 134 10.99 -11.51 31.60
C ILE A 134 9.50 -11.55 31.27
N GLN A 135 8.64 -11.23 32.24
CA GLN A 135 7.19 -11.17 32.08
C GLN A 135 6.78 -10.07 31.08
N SER A 136 7.50 -8.93 31.07
CA SER A 136 7.30 -7.83 30.14
C SER A 136 7.55 -8.27 28.69
N MET A 137 8.63 -9.03 28.47
CA MET A 137 8.96 -9.55 27.15
C MET A 137 7.94 -10.58 26.66
N ILE A 138 7.45 -11.44 27.52
CA ILE A 138 6.45 -12.47 27.20
C ILE A 138 5.11 -11.83 26.87
N TYR A 139 4.66 -10.88 27.69
CA TYR A 139 3.42 -10.15 27.45
C TYR A 139 3.47 -9.38 26.13
N LEU A 140 4.56 -8.66 25.86
CA LEU A 140 4.74 -7.93 24.60
C LEU A 140 4.74 -8.89 23.39
N ALA A 141 5.41 -10.05 23.50
CA ALA A 141 5.44 -11.05 22.45
C ALA A 141 4.04 -11.62 22.17
N SER A 142 3.28 -11.94 23.22
CA SER A 142 1.89 -12.39 23.10
C SER A 142 0.98 -11.33 22.48
N SER A 143 1.15 -10.07 22.87
CA SER A 143 0.38 -8.93 22.31
C SER A 143 0.62 -8.76 20.81
N ILE A 144 1.89 -8.81 20.39
CA ILE A 144 2.26 -8.74 18.97
C ILE A 144 1.71 -9.96 18.21
N GLU A 145 1.81 -11.16 18.78
CA GLU A 145 1.27 -12.39 18.18
C GLU A 145 -0.24 -12.31 17.98
N THR A 146 -0.98 -11.81 18.97
CA THR A 146 -2.44 -11.61 18.89
C THR A 146 -2.79 -10.64 17.76
N PHE A 147 -2.06 -9.53 17.64
CA PHE A 147 -2.21 -8.60 16.53
C PHE A 147 -1.91 -9.25 15.18
N MET A 148 -0.82 -10.03 15.07
CA MET A 148 -0.45 -10.74 13.85
C MET A 148 -1.54 -11.74 13.43
N LYS A 149 -2.13 -12.47 14.38
CA LYS A 149 -3.23 -13.40 14.12
C LYS A 149 -4.44 -12.69 13.53
N GLU A 150 -4.88 -11.59 14.13
CA GLU A 150 -6.01 -10.79 13.63
C GLU A 150 -5.74 -10.26 12.22
N PHE A 151 -4.53 -9.76 11.99
CA PHE A 151 -4.10 -9.26 10.69
C PHE A 151 -4.15 -10.34 9.59
N ILE A 152 -3.60 -11.52 9.87
CA ILE A 152 -3.57 -12.65 8.94
C ILE A 152 -4.98 -13.18 8.70
N THR A 153 -5.81 -13.28 9.73
CA THR A 153 -7.22 -13.75 9.64
C THR A 153 -8.04 -12.81 8.76
N SER A 154 -7.90 -11.50 8.96
CA SER A 154 -8.60 -10.50 8.15
C SER A 154 -8.20 -10.55 6.67
N ALA A 155 -6.91 -10.65 6.36
CA ALA A 155 -6.43 -10.80 4.99
C ALA A 155 -6.85 -12.14 4.36
N GLY A 156 -6.84 -13.22 5.15
CA GLY A 156 -7.27 -14.55 4.74
C GLY A 156 -8.75 -14.61 4.39
N SER A 157 -9.61 -13.91 5.14
CA SER A 157 -11.05 -13.82 4.86
C SER A 157 -11.31 -13.16 3.50
N VAL A 158 -10.60 -12.07 3.18
CA VAL A 158 -10.69 -11.40 1.87
C VAL A 158 -10.22 -12.31 0.74
N SER A 159 -9.12 -13.05 0.95
CA SER A 159 -8.62 -14.00 -0.04
C SER A 159 -9.65 -15.09 -0.34
N LYS A 160 -10.30 -15.66 0.70
CA LYS A 160 -11.39 -16.65 0.56
C LYS A 160 -12.60 -16.08 -0.19
N THR A 161 -13.05 -14.89 0.15
CA THR A 161 -14.16 -14.20 -0.53
C THR A 161 -13.85 -14.02 -2.03
N ASN A 162 -12.59 -13.73 -2.36
CA ASN A 162 -12.11 -13.63 -3.74
C ASN A 162 -11.79 -15.01 -4.38
N LYS A 163 -12.15 -16.13 -3.75
CA LYS A 163 -11.90 -17.51 -4.22
C LYS A 163 -10.40 -17.76 -4.53
N ARG A 164 -9.51 -17.21 -3.73
CA ARG A 164 -8.05 -17.37 -3.89
C ARG A 164 -7.47 -18.25 -2.80
N VAL A 165 -6.49 -19.06 -3.20
CA VAL A 165 -5.74 -19.94 -2.29
C VAL A 165 -4.54 -19.23 -1.65
N ARG A 166 -4.17 -18.02 -2.14
CA ARG A 166 -3.02 -17.28 -1.64
C ARG A 166 -3.37 -15.83 -1.35
N ILE A 167 -2.98 -15.36 -0.18
CA ILE A 167 -3.08 -13.96 0.21
C ILE A 167 -2.08 -13.15 -0.64
N ASN A 168 -2.58 -12.17 -1.38
CA ASN A 168 -1.76 -11.23 -2.13
C ASN A 168 -1.72 -9.85 -1.43
N THR A 169 -0.90 -8.93 -1.96
CA THR A 169 -0.71 -7.59 -1.38
C THR A 169 -2.00 -6.78 -1.34
N ARG A 170 -2.89 -6.98 -2.32
CA ARG A 170 -4.19 -6.31 -2.36
C ARG A 170 -5.15 -6.85 -1.30
N ASP A 171 -5.15 -8.17 -1.05
CA ASP A 171 -6.00 -8.78 -0.02
C ASP A 171 -5.60 -8.29 1.39
N LEU A 172 -4.28 -8.08 1.63
CA LEU A 172 -3.78 -7.44 2.86
C LEU A 172 -4.38 -6.04 3.03
N PHE A 173 -4.28 -5.21 2.01
CA PHE A 173 -4.74 -3.82 2.06
C PHE A 173 -6.25 -3.74 2.28
N ILE A 174 -7.04 -4.53 1.56
CA ILE A 174 -8.50 -4.58 1.72
C ILE A 174 -8.85 -5.14 3.10
N GLY A 175 -8.18 -6.21 3.56
CA GLY A 175 -8.42 -6.81 4.88
C GLY A 175 -8.20 -5.82 6.02
N VAL A 176 -7.11 -5.05 5.98
CA VAL A 176 -6.82 -4.01 6.97
C VAL A 176 -7.90 -2.92 6.97
N ASN A 177 -8.30 -2.44 5.80
CA ASN A 177 -9.27 -1.34 5.71
C ASN A 177 -10.71 -1.77 6.05
N ASN A 178 -11.06 -3.03 5.81
CA ASN A 178 -12.37 -3.57 6.18
C ASN A 178 -12.48 -3.87 7.70
N ASN A 179 -11.35 -3.98 8.39
CA ASN A 179 -11.31 -4.24 9.82
C ASN A 179 -10.98 -2.94 10.58
N SER A 180 -11.99 -2.37 11.25
CA SER A 180 -11.86 -1.11 11.98
C SER A 180 -10.78 -1.14 13.06
N LYS A 181 -10.56 -2.30 13.71
CA LYS A 181 -9.52 -2.49 14.72
C LYS A 181 -8.12 -2.35 14.13
N LEU A 182 -7.89 -2.94 12.95
CA LEU A 182 -6.61 -2.88 12.23
C LEU A 182 -6.38 -1.49 11.63
N SER A 183 -7.41 -0.92 10.98
CA SER A 183 -7.33 0.42 10.39
C SER A 183 -6.92 1.46 11.43
N TYR A 184 -7.54 1.44 12.61
CA TYR A 184 -7.18 2.34 13.72
C TYR A 184 -5.69 2.26 14.10
N VAL A 185 -5.14 1.05 14.22
CA VAL A 185 -3.72 0.85 14.55
C VAL A 185 -2.82 1.36 13.44
N MET A 186 -3.19 1.10 12.16
CA MET A 186 -2.42 1.57 11.01
C MET A 186 -2.38 3.10 10.93
N ASP A 187 -3.53 3.74 11.16
CA ASP A 187 -3.64 5.21 11.16
C ASP A 187 -2.83 5.82 12.31
N LYS A 188 -2.87 5.22 13.49
CA LYS A 188 -2.13 5.70 14.65
C LYS A 188 -0.62 5.60 14.51
N VAL A 189 -0.13 4.54 13.87
CA VAL A 189 1.29 4.36 13.55
C VAL A 189 1.65 4.99 12.19
N ASN A 190 0.66 5.50 11.46
CA ASN A 190 0.78 6.07 10.11
C ASN A 190 1.54 5.14 9.16
N ILE A 191 1.07 3.88 9.06
CA ILE A 191 1.65 2.89 8.15
C ILE A 191 0.99 3.00 6.79
N VAL A 192 1.82 3.16 5.76
CA VAL A 192 1.41 3.30 4.38
C VAL A 192 1.85 2.10 3.56
N TYR A 193 0.90 1.50 2.88
CA TYR A 193 1.13 0.40 1.94
C TYR A 193 1.35 0.92 0.54
N LEU A 194 2.46 0.53 -0.10
CA LEU A 194 2.74 0.88 -1.49
C LEU A 194 2.66 -0.36 -2.39
N GLY A 195 2.14 -0.17 -3.61
CA GLY A 195 1.97 -1.26 -4.58
C GLY A 195 0.81 -2.22 -4.26
N THR A 196 -0.14 -1.81 -3.42
CA THR A 196 -1.30 -2.64 -3.01
C THR A 196 -2.59 -2.28 -3.74
N GLY A 197 -2.57 -1.25 -4.58
CA GLY A 197 -3.76 -0.72 -5.25
C GLY A 197 -4.54 0.26 -4.37
N VAL A 198 -5.82 0.42 -4.66
CA VAL A 198 -6.74 1.30 -3.92
C VAL A 198 -7.98 0.54 -3.49
N ILE A 199 -8.66 1.04 -2.44
CA ILE A 199 -9.95 0.50 -2.03
C ILE A 199 -10.95 0.78 -3.16
N PRO A 200 -11.74 -0.23 -3.61
CA PRO A 200 -12.81 0.02 -4.56
C PRO A 200 -13.83 0.96 -3.93
N ASN A 201 -13.94 2.15 -4.49
CA ASN A 201 -14.91 3.14 -4.04
C ASN A 201 -15.52 3.85 -5.24
N ILE A 202 -16.79 3.59 -5.48
CA ILE A 202 -17.63 4.35 -6.43
C ILE A 202 -18.83 4.81 -5.63
N ASP A 203 -19.00 6.12 -5.50
CA ASP A 203 -20.13 6.71 -4.77
C ASP A 203 -21.46 6.31 -5.43
N GLU A 204 -22.43 5.91 -4.64
CA GLU A 204 -23.77 5.48 -5.11
C GLU A 204 -24.45 6.56 -5.93
N ARG A 205 -24.24 7.84 -5.60
CA ARG A 205 -24.77 8.98 -6.37
C ARG A 205 -24.32 8.99 -7.82
N ILE A 206 -23.10 8.51 -8.12
CA ILE A 206 -22.61 8.36 -9.49
C ILE A 206 -23.38 7.23 -10.17
N ILE A 207 -23.60 6.12 -9.47
CA ILE A 207 -24.36 4.97 -9.97
C ILE A 207 -25.81 5.38 -10.22
N ASP A 208 -26.46 6.04 -9.26
CA ASP A 208 -27.85 6.49 -9.36
C ASP A 208 -28.05 7.51 -10.48
N SER A 209 -27.16 8.49 -10.63
CA SER A 209 -27.21 9.44 -11.74
C SER A 209 -27.14 8.76 -13.10
N TYR A 210 -26.39 7.66 -13.18
CA TYR A 210 -26.31 6.85 -14.40
C TYR A 210 -27.61 6.06 -14.65
N VAL A 211 -28.17 5.44 -13.61
CA VAL A 211 -29.41 4.65 -13.67
C VAL A 211 -30.59 5.55 -14.04
N GLN A 212 -30.71 6.73 -13.42
CA GLN A 212 -31.77 7.70 -13.72
C GLN A 212 -31.70 8.21 -15.18
N LYS A 213 -30.49 8.59 -15.65
CA LYS A 213 -30.30 9.00 -17.05
C LYS A 213 -30.64 7.88 -18.04
N THR A 214 -30.44 6.64 -17.68
CA THR A 214 -30.81 5.48 -18.51
C THR A 214 -32.32 5.23 -18.52
N LYS A 215 -33.00 5.42 -17.38
CA LYS A 215 -34.47 5.32 -17.28
C LYS A 215 -35.16 6.44 -18.07
N LEU A 216 -34.68 7.68 -17.98
CA LEU A 216 -35.22 8.83 -18.75
C LEU A 216 -35.05 8.63 -20.27
N LYS A 217 -33.91 8.17 -20.74
CA LYS A 217 -33.69 7.86 -22.16
C LYS A 217 -34.57 6.73 -22.68
N ARG A 218 -34.88 5.74 -21.82
CA ARG A 218 -35.83 4.66 -22.17
C ARG A 218 -37.28 5.19 -22.29
N LYS A 219 -37.69 6.11 -21.38
CA LYS A 219 -39.01 6.76 -21.47
C LYS A 219 -39.15 7.60 -22.76
N ASN A 220 -38.14 8.44 -23.06
CA ASN A 220 -38.14 9.27 -24.25
C ASN A 220 -38.09 8.48 -25.57
N LYS A 221 -37.47 7.27 -25.56
CA LYS A 221 -37.51 6.39 -26.73
C LYS A 221 -38.86 5.70 -26.92
N LYS A 222 -39.55 5.35 -25.82
CA LYS A 222 -40.90 4.80 -25.86
C LYS A 222 -41.95 5.83 -26.24
N SER A 223 -41.76 7.11 -25.90
CA SER A 223 -42.69 8.21 -26.31
C SER A 223 -42.46 8.69 -27.75
N GLY A 224 -41.32 8.35 -28.39
CA GLY A 224 -41.05 8.69 -29.81
C GLY A 224 -41.49 7.58 -30.79
N GLU A 225 -41.78 6.36 -30.31
CA GLU A 225 -42.26 5.26 -31.15
C GLU A 225 -43.81 5.10 -31.17
N ASN A 226 -44.55 5.91 -30.40
CA ASN A 226 -46.01 5.83 -30.30
C ASN A 226 -46.76 6.78 -31.24
N THR A 227 -46.20 7.21 -32.37
CA THR A 227 -46.91 8.01 -33.39
C THR A 227 -47.13 7.28 -34.72
N VAL A 228 -46.86 5.98 -34.78
CA VAL A 228 -47.29 5.17 -35.94
C VAL A 228 -47.73 3.81 -35.45
N ASN A 229 -49.02 3.50 -35.69
CA ASN A 229 -49.78 2.26 -35.48
C ASN A 229 -50.45 2.07 -34.13
N ALA A 230 -51.74 2.45 -34.17
CA ALA A 230 -52.78 1.92 -33.30
C ALA A 230 -53.17 0.52 -33.78
N GLU A 231 -53.72 -0.22 -32.82
CA GLU A 231 -54.51 -1.47 -32.89
C GLU A 231 -53.74 -2.78 -32.76
N VAL A 232 -54.08 -3.44 -31.72
CA VAL A 232 -54.56 -4.79 -31.44
C VAL A 232 -54.01 -5.39 -30.15
N SER A 233 -54.97 -5.54 -29.21
CA SER A 233 -55.20 -6.57 -28.15
C SER A 233 -54.17 -6.86 -27.09
N ALA A 234 -54.60 -6.64 -25.92
CA ALA A 234 -54.72 -7.25 -24.62
C ALA A 234 -54.14 -8.71 -24.45
N GLU A 235 -53.44 -8.92 -23.36
CA GLU A 235 -53.67 -9.78 -22.25
C GLU A 235 -52.36 -10.17 -21.51
N SER A 236 -52.38 -9.87 -20.24
CA SER A 236 -51.83 -10.57 -19.06
C SER A 236 -50.55 -11.38 -19.15
N ASN A 237 -49.57 -11.09 -18.30
CA ASN A 237 -49.26 -11.84 -17.08
C ASN A 237 -48.15 -11.17 -16.29
N GLU A 238 -48.43 -10.98 -15.00
CA GLU A 238 -47.48 -10.74 -13.94
C GLU A 238 -46.71 -12.05 -13.69
N GLU A 239 -45.39 -11.94 -13.56
CA GLU A 239 -44.63 -12.83 -12.69
C GLU A 239 -43.31 -12.16 -12.27
N GLU A 240 -43.23 -11.97 -10.97
CA GLU A 240 -42.00 -11.67 -10.23
C GLU A 240 -41.00 -12.79 -10.46
N ASN A 241 -39.74 -12.45 -10.73
CA ASN A 241 -38.64 -13.31 -10.36
C ASN A 241 -37.38 -12.50 -10.04
N SER A 242 -37.09 -12.47 -8.77
CA SER A 242 -35.80 -12.14 -8.16
C SER A 242 -34.80 -13.24 -8.54
N GLY A 243 -33.72 -12.87 -9.17
CA GLY A 243 -32.64 -13.77 -9.54
C GLY A 243 -31.33 -13.05 -9.68
N GLU A 244 -30.56 -13.01 -8.60
CA GLU A 244 -29.12 -12.75 -8.62
C GLU A 244 -28.43 -13.83 -9.44
N THR A 245 -27.69 -13.44 -10.45
CA THR A 245 -26.62 -14.31 -11.00
C THR A 245 -25.42 -13.47 -11.36
N SER A 246 -24.42 -13.54 -10.48
CA SER A 246 -23.03 -13.31 -10.73
C SER A 246 -22.53 -14.38 -11.72
N GLY A 247 -22.07 -13.94 -12.88
CA GLY A 247 -21.42 -14.82 -13.87
C GLY A 247 -20.18 -14.14 -14.44
N GLU A 248 -19.05 -14.41 -13.81
CA GLU A 248 -17.73 -14.23 -14.43
C GLU A 248 -17.47 -15.44 -15.32
N ASN A 249 -17.08 -15.21 -16.57
CA ASN A 249 -16.26 -16.17 -17.32
C ASN A 249 -15.21 -15.43 -18.11
N ALA A 250 -13.99 -15.54 -17.64
CA ALA A 250 -12.78 -15.41 -18.44
C ALA A 250 -12.52 -16.78 -19.08
N GLY A 251 -12.46 -16.85 -20.37
CA GLY A 251 -12.07 -18.03 -21.14
C GLY A 251 -11.26 -17.58 -22.34
N GLU A 252 -9.94 -17.71 -22.21
CA GLU A 252 -9.03 -17.79 -23.35
C GLU A 252 -9.29 -19.12 -24.07
N ASN A 253 -9.47 -19.07 -25.38
CA ASN A 253 -9.04 -20.16 -26.23
C ASN A 253 -8.70 -19.64 -27.64
N ALA A 254 -7.47 -19.82 -28.01
CA ALA A 254 -6.97 -19.73 -29.37
C ALA A 254 -7.44 -20.96 -30.14
N GLY A 255 -7.93 -20.73 -31.34
CA GLY A 255 -8.28 -21.79 -32.31
C GLY A 255 -8.43 -21.17 -33.68
N GLU A 256 -7.38 -21.38 -34.50
CA GLU A 256 -7.37 -21.07 -35.92
C GLU A 256 -8.48 -21.83 -36.63
N ASN A 257 -9.26 -21.12 -37.45
CA ASN A 257 -9.64 -21.68 -38.76
C ASN A 257 -10.07 -20.56 -39.71
N ALA A 258 -9.49 -20.60 -40.89
CA ALA A 258 -9.76 -19.75 -42.03
C ALA A 258 -11.16 -19.99 -42.56
N GLY A 259 -11.89 -18.91 -42.79
CA GLY A 259 -13.18 -18.90 -43.47
C GLY A 259 -13.59 -17.46 -43.76
N ASP A 260 -13.32 -17.01 -44.97
CA ASP A 260 -13.67 -15.75 -45.55
C ASP A 260 -15.21 -15.56 -45.48
N ASN A 261 -15.68 -14.62 -44.66
CA ASN A 261 -16.98 -14.01 -44.81
C ASN A 261 -16.94 -12.61 -44.12
N SER A 262 -16.80 -11.60 -44.97
CA SER A 262 -16.89 -10.17 -44.61
C SER A 262 -18.28 -9.83 -44.16
N THR A 263 -18.59 -10.07 -42.88
CA THR A 263 -19.66 -9.40 -42.16
C THR A 263 -19.05 -8.34 -41.29
N GLU A 264 -19.23 -7.08 -41.66
CA GLU A 264 -18.90 -5.92 -40.83
C GLU A 264 -19.46 -6.17 -39.44
N LYS A 265 -18.56 -6.50 -38.46
CA LYS A 265 -18.89 -6.51 -37.04
C LYS A 265 -19.24 -5.08 -36.65
N THR A 266 -20.53 -4.73 -36.67
CA THR A 266 -21.06 -3.47 -36.15
C THR A 266 -20.53 -3.27 -34.74
N LYS A 267 -19.59 -2.32 -34.57
CA LYS A 267 -19.01 -1.95 -33.28
C LYS A 267 -20.14 -1.60 -32.32
N GLN A 268 -20.41 -2.46 -31.36
CA GLN A 268 -21.46 -2.30 -30.38
C GLN A 268 -21.26 -0.97 -29.64
N LYS A 269 -22.14 0.04 -29.93
CA LYS A 269 -22.08 1.36 -29.29
C LYS A 269 -22.48 1.24 -27.83
N TRP A 270 -21.50 1.31 -26.95
CA TRP A 270 -21.72 1.32 -25.50
C TRP A 270 -22.57 2.53 -25.07
N ARG A 271 -23.41 2.35 -24.06
CA ARG A 271 -24.22 3.42 -23.49
C ARG A 271 -23.32 4.50 -22.89
N PRO A 272 -23.66 5.81 -23.07
CA PRO A 272 -22.88 6.89 -22.47
C PRO A 272 -22.72 6.70 -20.95
N GLY A 273 -21.49 6.76 -20.46
CA GLY A 273 -21.15 6.59 -19.04
C GLY A 273 -20.76 5.17 -18.61
N THR A 274 -21.16 4.12 -19.35
CA THR A 274 -20.76 2.73 -19.03
C THR A 274 -19.26 2.55 -19.13
N VAL A 275 -18.62 3.16 -20.13
CA VAL A 275 -17.17 3.10 -20.33
C VAL A 275 -16.44 3.71 -19.14
N SER A 276 -16.85 4.91 -18.68
CA SER A 276 -16.19 5.56 -17.52
C SER A 276 -16.29 4.74 -16.24
N LEU A 277 -17.44 4.13 -15.96
CA LEU A 277 -17.61 3.27 -14.77
C LEU A 277 -16.77 1.99 -14.88
N ARG A 278 -16.68 1.42 -16.09
CA ARG A 278 -15.85 0.25 -16.35
C ARG A 278 -14.36 0.58 -16.17
N ASP A 279 -13.93 1.73 -16.70
CA ASP A 279 -12.56 2.23 -16.53
C ASP A 279 -12.21 2.44 -15.05
N ILE A 280 -13.12 3.08 -14.29
CA ILE A 280 -12.93 3.27 -12.83
C ILE A 280 -12.73 1.93 -12.15
N LYS A 281 -13.64 0.96 -12.39
CA LYS A 281 -13.53 -0.38 -11.79
C LYS A 281 -12.23 -1.09 -12.17
N SER A 282 -11.80 -1.00 -13.43
CA SER A 282 -10.56 -1.60 -13.93
C SER A 282 -9.34 -0.95 -13.29
N LEU A 283 -9.27 0.39 -13.25
CA LEU A 283 -8.16 1.13 -12.66
C LEU A 283 -8.05 0.94 -11.15
N GLN A 284 -9.18 0.81 -10.46
CA GLN A 284 -9.19 0.49 -9.02
C GLN A 284 -8.72 -0.93 -8.71
N LYS A 285 -8.87 -1.86 -9.64
CA LYS A 285 -8.31 -3.23 -9.50
C LYS A 285 -6.80 -3.29 -9.75
N SER A 286 -6.25 -2.37 -10.56
CA SER A 286 -4.83 -2.34 -10.91
C SER A 286 -3.96 -1.91 -9.72
N THR A 287 -2.79 -2.53 -9.59
CA THR A 287 -1.75 -2.15 -8.61
C THR A 287 -0.60 -1.37 -9.26
N GLU A 288 -0.62 -1.21 -10.59
CA GLU A 288 0.44 -0.54 -11.33
C GLU A 288 0.37 0.97 -11.21
N ASN A 289 1.52 1.64 -11.21
CA ASN A 289 1.61 3.09 -11.27
C ASN A 289 1.12 3.61 -12.62
N GLN A 290 0.43 4.75 -12.62
CA GLN A 290 -0.20 5.34 -13.80
C GLN A 290 0.65 6.41 -14.48
N LEU A 291 1.55 7.05 -13.74
CA LEU A 291 2.48 8.02 -14.29
C LEU A 291 3.63 7.32 -15.04
N CYS A 292 4.19 8.01 -16.03
CA CYS A 292 5.30 7.48 -16.83
C CYS A 292 6.59 7.43 -16.02
N LYS A 293 7.24 6.25 -15.95
CA LYS A 293 8.47 6.04 -15.19
C LYS A 293 9.65 6.86 -15.72
N SER A 294 9.75 7.09 -17.04
CA SER A 294 10.81 7.88 -17.65
C SER A 294 10.73 9.34 -17.22
N HIS A 295 9.54 9.94 -17.24
CA HIS A 295 9.35 11.32 -16.79
C HIS A 295 9.61 11.49 -15.29
N VAL A 296 9.19 10.53 -14.47
CA VAL A 296 9.52 10.52 -13.04
C VAL A 296 11.03 10.45 -12.84
N LYS A 297 11.75 9.64 -13.63
CA LYS A 297 13.20 9.56 -13.57
C LYS A 297 13.86 10.90 -13.94
N GLN A 298 13.41 11.53 -15.03
CA GLN A 298 13.91 12.84 -15.46
C GLN A 298 13.65 13.93 -14.41
N LEU A 299 12.44 13.99 -13.85
CA LEU A 299 12.10 14.93 -12.77
C LEU A 299 12.98 14.72 -11.52
N CYS A 300 13.18 13.48 -11.10
CA CYS A 300 14.05 13.17 -9.96
C CYS A 300 15.50 13.61 -10.23
N LEU A 301 16.01 13.39 -11.43
CA LEU A 301 17.35 13.82 -11.82
C LEU A 301 17.45 15.36 -11.88
N PHE A 302 16.44 16.04 -12.40
CA PHE A 302 16.38 17.50 -12.44
C PHE A 302 16.44 18.08 -11.02
N ILE A 303 15.59 17.61 -10.11
CA ILE A 303 15.56 18.07 -8.73
C ILE A 303 16.90 17.78 -8.02
N CYS A 304 17.50 16.60 -8.26
CA CYS A 304 18.80 16.26 -7.67
C CYS A 304 19.94 17.17 -8.18
N LYS A 305 19.87 17.66 -9.42
CA LYS A 305 20.86 18.59 -9.98
C LYS A 305 20.77 20.00 -9.40
N GLU A 306 19.61 20.45 -8.96
CA GLU A 306 19.45 21.74 -8.28
C GLU A 306 20.20 21.82 -6.94
N TYR A 307 20.43 20.65 -6.32
CA TYR A 307 21.30 20.57 -5.16
C TYR A 307 22.74 20.37 -5.65
N GLU A 308 23.64 21.31 -5.39
CA GLU A 308 25.05 21.35 -5.83
C GLU A 308 25.87 20.11 -5.47
N THR A 309 25.31 19.20 -4.72
CA THR A 309 25.93 17.91 -4.39
C THR A 309 25.59 16.88 -5.47
N ASN A 310 26.58 16.09 -5.93
CA ASN A 310 26.39 14.93 -6.81
C ASN A 310 25.43 13.93 -6.16
N CYS A 311 24.13 14.22 -6.25
CA CYS A 311 23.08 13.43 -5.62
C CYS A 311 22.59 12.36 -6.60
N MET A 312 23.00 11.11 -6.37
CA MET A 312 22.48 9.96 -7.12
C MET A 312 21.36 9.28 -6.34
N MET A 313 20.41 8.73 -7.06
CA MET A 313 19.27 8.00 -6.47
C MET A 313 19.14 6.62 -7.11
N THR A 314 18.97 5.59 -6.27
CA THR A 314 18.74 4.21 -6.77
C THR A 314 17.36 4.08 -7.42
N ASP A 315 17.21 3.14 -8.36
CA ASP A 315 15.92 2.85 -9.02
C ASP A 315 14.84 2.44 -8.02
N GLU A 316 15.23 1.70 -6.99
CA GLU A 316 14.32 1.32 -5.91
C GLU A 316 13.76 2.53 -5.17
N SER A 317 14.62 3.51 -4.87
CA SER A 317 14.24 4.77 -4.21
C SER A 317 13.27 5.56 -5.08
N ARG A 318 13.56 5.67 -6.39
CA ARG A 318 12.67 6.33 -7.35
C ARG A 318 11.31 5.67 -7.45
N ASN A 319 11.26 4.34 -7.52
CA ASN A 319 10.00 3.60 -7.60
C ASN A 319 9.13 3.79 -6.35
N ILE A 320 9.73 3.87 -5.18
CA ILE A 320 9.00 4.12 -3.94
C ILE A 320 8.48 5.54 -3.88
N LEU A 321 9.31 6.55 -4.22
CA LEU A 321 8.85 7.93 -4.29
C LEU A 321 7.75 8.11 -5.33
N HIS A 322 7.85 7.45 -6.48
CA HIS A 322 6.81 7.43 -7.50
C HIS A 322 5.47 6.91 -6.92
N SER A 323 5.49 5.74 -6.29
CA SER A 323 4.28 5.16 -5.70
C SER A 323 3.73 6.01 -4.54
N LEU A 324 4.60 6.68 -3.77
CA LEU A 324 4.20 7.56 -2.67
C LEU A 324 3.51 8.82 -3.20
N VAL A 325 4.10 9.46 -4.23
CA VAL A 325 3.51 10.63 -4.88
C VAL A 325 2.16 10.29 -5.52
N GLU A 326 2.06 9.18 -6.26
CA GLU A 326 0.76 8.74 -6.81
C GLU A 326 -0.29 8.52 -5.72
N ARG A 327 0.09 7.94 -4.59
CA ARG A 327 -0.81 7.78 -3.43
C ARG A 327 -1.34 9.12 -2.93
N ASP A 328 -0.46 10.13 -2.81
CA ASP A 328 -0.86 11.43 -2.27
C ASP A 328 -1.72 12.22 -3.27
N VAL A 329 -1.44 12.07 -4.57
CA VAL A 329 -2.31 12.57 -5.64
C VAL A 329 -3.68 11.88 -5.62
N LEU A 330 -3.71 10.56 -5.41
CA LEU A 330 -4.96 9.81 -5.25
C LEU A 330 -5.77 10.28 -4.04
N LYS A 331 -5.10 10.55 -2.90
CA LYS A 331 -5.74 11.11 -1.71
C LYS A 331 -6.34 12.49 -1.99
N MET A 332 -5.61 13.35 -2.69
CA MET A 332 -6.11 14.65 -3.14
C MET A 332 -7.38 14.50 -4.00
N PHE A 333 -7.33 13.64 -5.02
CA PHE A 333 -8.49 13.42 -5.88
C PHE A 333 -9.68 12.79 -5.14
N TYR A 334 -9.43 11.90 -4.20
CA TYR A 334 -10.47 11.30 -3.38
C TYR A 334 -11.22 12.35 -2.55
N GLU A 335 -10.49 13.22 -1.84
CA GLU A 335 -11.08 14.30 -1.05
C GLU A 335 -11.79 15.33 -1.96
N ALA A 336 -11.16 15.71 -3.07
CA ALA A 336 -11.77 16.62 -4.04
C ALA A 336 -13.06 16.04 -4.66
N ASN A 337 -13.10 14.73 -4.92
CA ASN A 337 -14.29 14.06 -5.40
C ASN A 337 -15.43 14.10 -4.37
N ARG A 338 -15.13 14.00 -3.08
CA ARG A 338 -16.12 14.16 -2.01
C ARG A 338 -16.76 15.55 -2.04
N TRP A 339 -15.94 16.61 -2.19
CA TRP A 339 -16.44 17.99 -2.33
C TRP A 339 -17.31 18.16 -3.59
N CYS A 340 -16.86 17.61 -4.72
CA CYS A 340 -17.62 17.61 -5.97
C CYS A 340 -19.01 16.98 -5.81
N LEU A 341 -19.06 15.78 -5.22
CA LEU A 341 -20.31 15.04 -5.01
C LEU A 341 -21.20 15.68 -3.94
N HIS A 342 -20.63 16.29 -2.93
CA HIS A 342 -21.36 17.05 -1.91
C HIS A 342 -22.10 18.26 -2.53
N SER A 343 -21.48 18.90 -3.52
CA SER A 343 -22.07 19.98 -4.30
C SER A 343 -23.05 19.49 -5.40
N GLY A 344 -23.44 18.22 -5.42
CA GLY A 344 -24.35 17.62 -6.41
C GLY A 344 -23.80 17.52 -7.83
N ARG A 345 -22.49 17.69 -8.02
CA ARG A 345 -21.83 17.66 -9.33
C ARG A 345 -21.16 16.30 -9.58
N THR A 346 -20.99 15.96 -10.85
CA THR A 346 -20.28 14.74 -11.28
C THR A 346 -18.99 15.07 -12.07
N THR A 347 -18.71 16.36 -12.27
CA THR A 347 -17.50 16.84 -12.93
C THR A 347 -16.65 17.58 -11.91
N LEU A 348 -15.44 17.06 -11.66
CA LEU A 348 -14.46 17.63 -10.74
C LEU A 348 -13.98 18.98 -11.27
N SER A 349 -14.01 20.00 -10.45
CA SER A 349 -13.55 21.35 -10.77
C SER A 349 -12.25 21.70 -10.03
N LEU A 350 -11.58 22.74 -10.48
CA LEU A 350 -10.35 23.25 -9.81
C LEU A 350 -10.64 23.70 -8.36
N ASN A 351 -11.82 24.27 -8.11
CA ASN A 351 -12.21 24.69 -6.77
C ASN A 351 -12.29 23.51 -5.78
N ASP A 352 -12.77 22.34 -6.23
CA ASP A 352 -12.83 21.14 -5.38
C ASP A 352 -11.44 20.67 -4.98
N ILE A 353 -10.46 20.79 -5.90
CA ILE A 353 -9.06 20.45 -5.61
C ILE A 353 -8.44 21.46 -4.64
N ASN A 354 -8.69 22.75 -4.85
CA ASN A 354 -8.17 23.78 -3.96
C ASN A 354 -8.67 23.58 -2.51
N GLU A 355 -9.96 23.25 -2.33
CA GLU A 355 -10.49 22.95 -1.00
C GLU A 355 -9.86 21.66 -0.42
N SER A 356 -9.64 20.64 -1.26
CA SER A 356 -8.94 19.43 -0.83
C SER A 356 -7.53 19.71 -0.34
N ILE A 357 -6.76 20.54 -1.05
CA ILE A 357 -5.37 20.85 -0.71
C ILE A 357 -5.27 21.72 0.55
N LYS A 358 -6.18 22.63 0.78
CA LYS A 358 -6.22 23.39 2.05
C LYS A 358 -6.28 22.45 3.25
N ASN A 359 -7.04 21.37 3.15
CA ASN A 359 -7.16 20.36 4.20
C ASN A 359 -5.93 19.45 4.32
N ILE A 360 -5.17 19.24 3.23
CA ILE A 360 -4.00 18.33 3.21
C ILE A 360 -2.69 19.04 3.59
N GLY A 361 -2.67 20.39 3.63
CA GLY A 361 -1.48 21.12 4.09
C GLY A 361 -0.78 21.99 3.05
N GLY A 362 -1.51 22.52 2.07
CA GLY A 362 -1.08 23.59 1.19
C GLY A 362 0.07 23.26 0.21
N MET A 363 0.22 24.09 -0.81
CA MET A 363 1.39 24.13 -1.71
C MET A 363 2.22 25.36 -1.41
N ASN A 364 3.51 25.19 -1.13
CA ASN A 364 4.47 26.28 -0.99
C ASN A 364 5.47 26.24 -2.16
N GLY A 365 5.37 27.22 -3.05
CA GLY A 365 6.27 27.40 -4.19
C GLY A 365 5.84 26.67 -5.47
N VAL A 366 6.21 27.24 -6.62
CA VAL A 366 6.03 26.65 -7.95
C VAL A 366 7.42 26.29 -8.45
N LEU A 367 7.60 25.03 -8.83
CA LEU A 367 8.83 24.57 -9.46
C LEU A 367 8.75 24.87 -10.96
N GLU A 368 9.72 25.61 -11.50
CA GLU A 368 9.87 25.79 -12.95
C GLU A 368 10.51 24.50 -13.54
N TYR A 369 9.69 23.53 -13.84
CA TYR A 369 10.07 22.32 -14.54
C TYR A 369 9.18 22.16 -15.79
N ASP A 370 9.73 21.53 -16.82
CA ASP A 370 8.94 21.18 -18.01
C ASP A 370 7.77 20.25 -17.62
N LYS A 371 6.57 20.86 -17.55
CA LYS A 371 5.35 20.23 -17.05
C LYS A 371 4.71 19.31 -18.08
N GLU A 372 5.16 19.33 -19.33
CA GLU A 372 4.58 18.56 -20.44
C GLU A 372 4.81 17.05 -20.29
N GLY A 373 5.80 16.64 -19.47
CA GLY A 373 6.12 15.24 -19.24
C GLY A 373 5.01 14.36 -18.64
N PHE A 374 4.01 14.94 -17.93
CA PHE A 374 2.89 14.19 -17.38
C PHE A 374 1.63 14.42 -18.22
N SER A 375 1.30 13.46 -19.07
CA SER A 375 0.18 13.57 -20.01
C SER A 375 -1.19 13.60 -19.32
N ASP A 376 -2.15 14.36 -19.89
CA ASP A 376 -3.54 14.43 -19.42
C ASP A 376 -4.21 13.07 -19.28
N PRO A 377 -4.01 12.09 -20.19
CA PRO A 377 -4.55 10.75 -20.02
C PRO A 377 -4.03 10.03 -18.76
N ALA A 378 -2.75 10.24 -18.38
CA ALA A 378 -2.18 9.63 -17.16
C ALA A 378 -2.83 10.21 -15.91
N ILE A 379 -2.97 11.53 -15.83
CA ILE A 379 -3.62 12.23 -14.73
C ILE A 379 -5.11 11.86 -14.66
N THR A 380 -5.78 11.77 -15.81
CA THR A 380 -7.19 11.34 -15.88
C THR A 380 -7.35 9.90 -15.37
N ARG A 381 -6.40 8.99 -15.65
CA ARG A 381 -6.42 7.63 -15.08
C ARG A 381 -6.25 7.64 -13.56
N LEU A 382 -5.37 8.49 -13.01
CA LEU A 382 -5.25 8.67 -11.56
C LEU A 382 -6.56 9.20 -10.95
N ALA A 383 -7.17 10.21 -11.54
CA ALA A 383 -8.45 10.73 -11.07
C ALA A 383 -9.56 9.66 -11.13
N LYS A 384 -9.67 8.91 -12.23
CA LYS A 384 -10.60 7.78 -12.33
C LYS A 384 -10.32 6.70 -11.30
N ARG A 385 -9.04 6.42 -10.99
CA ARG A 385 -8.66 5.47 -9.95
C ARG A 385 -9.11 5.90 -8.56
N ALA A 386 -9.17 7.21 -8.29
CA ALA A 386 -9.75 7.79 -7.08
C ALA A 386 -11.29 7.80 -7.08
N GLY A 387 -11.96 7.37 -8.15
CA GLY A 387 -13.42 7.33 -8.27
C GLY A 387 -14.03 8.56 -8.96
N VAL A 388 -13.23 9.47 -9.51
CA VAL A 388 -13.70 10.65 -10.22
C VAL A 388 -14.34 10.24 -11.56
N TYR A 389 -15.56 10.69 -11.79
CA TYR A 389 -16.30 10.34 -13.01
C TYR A 389 -15.86 11.17 -14.23
N ARG A 390 -15.69 12.49 -14.07
CA ARG A 390 -15.23 13.42 -15.10
C ARG A 390 -14.30 14.47 -14.50
N VAL A 391 -13.26 14.83 -15.26
CA VAL A 391 -12.27 15.84 -14.91
C VAL A 391 -12.59 17.13 -15.69
N GLY A 392 -12.61 18.28 -15.01
CA GLY A 392 -12.85 19.60 -15.58
C GLY A 392 -11.59 20.24 -16.15
N LYS A 393 -11.74 21.40 -16.80
CA LYS A 393 -10.62 22.18 -17.34
C LYS A 393 -9.69 22.67 -16.21
N GLY A 394 -8.39 22.75 -16.48
CA GLY A 394 -7.36 23.25 -15.56
C GLY A 394 -6.98 22.28 -14.44
N VAL A 395 -7.73 21.21 -14.24
CA VAL A 395 -7.45 20.20 -13.21
C VAL A 395 -6.14 19.45 -13.51
N CYS A 396 -5.90 19.13 -14.78
CA CYS A 396 -4.69 18.42 -15.19
C CYS A 396 -3.45 19.29 -14.99
N ASP A 397 -3.49 20.56 -15.37
CA ASP A 397 -2.37 21.51 -15.23
C ASP A 397 -2.01 21.70 -13.77
N PHE A 398 -3.00 21.95 -12.94
CA PHE A 398 -2.80 22.06 -11.49
C PHE A 398 -2.23 20.76 -10.88
N THR A 399 -2.71 19.62 -11.33
CA THR A 399 -2.22 18.32 -10.83
C THR A 399 -0.75 18.10 -11.21
N ARG A 400 -0.30 18.54 -12.38
CA ARG A 400 1.12 18.51 -12.77
C ARG A 400 1.98 19.31 -11.79
N ASP A 401 1.57 20.53 -11.47
CA ASP A 401 2.25 21.38 -10.50
C ASP A 401 2.33 20.73 -9.13
N TYR A 402 1.22 20.12 -8.71
CA TYR A 402 1.16 19.41 -7.44
C TYR A 402 2.07 18.16 -7.40
N ILE A 403 2.14 17.38 -8.48
CA ILE A 403 3.06 16.24 -8.61
C ILE A 403 4.52 16.73 -8.47
N CYS A 404 4.90 17.77 -9.21
CA CYS A 404 6.25 18.35 -9.14
C CYS A 404 6.58 18.82 -7.72
N HIS A 405 5.65 19.52 -7.08
CA HIS A 405 5.80 19.99 -5.71
C HIS A 405 6.01 18.82 -4.70
N LEU A 406 5.25 17.73 -4.82
CA LEU A 406 5.42 16.56 -3.96
C LEU A 406 6.79 15.91 -4.15
N PHE A 407 7.25 15.73 -5.39
CA PHE A 407 8.59 15.19 -5.66
C PHE A 407 9.67 16.09 -5.08
N TYR A 408 9.59 17.41 -5.28
CA TYR A 408 10.53 18.35 -4.72
C TYR A 408 10.57 18.27 -3.18
N ARG A 409 9.41 18.27 -2.53
CA ARG A 409 9.28 18.17 -1.08
C ARG A 409 9.93 16.90 -0.52
N TYR A 410 9.70 15.76 -1.17
CA TYR A 410 10.23 14.48 -0.68
C TYR A 410 11.71 14.31 -0.98
N ILE A 411 12.15 14.70 -2.18
CA ILE A 411 13.57 14.59 -2.56
C ILE A 411 14.42 15.56 -1.73
N SER A 412 13.99 16.81 -1.51
CA SER A 412 14.71 17.78 -0.68
C SER A 412 14.92 17.27 0.76
N SER A 413 13.90 16.62 1.32
CA SER A 413 14.04 15.98 2.63
C SER A 413 15.02 14.80 2.61
N CYS A 414 15.04 14.00 1.53
CA CYS A 414 15.99 12.91 1.36
C CYS A 414 17.44 13.43 1.19
N VAL A 415 17.63 14.52 0.47
CA VAL A 415 18.95 15.15 0.32
C VAL A 415 19.48 15.64 1.66
N ARG A 416 18.67 16.36 2.43
CA ARG A 416 19.05 16.81 3.79
C ARG A 416 19.51 15.66 4.69
N LEU A 417 18.77 14.56 4.70
CA LEU A 417 19.15 13.37 5.50
C LEU A 417 20.40 12.69 4.94
N LYS A 418 20.53 12.58 3.61
CA LYS A 418 21.70 12.02 2.94
C LYS A 418 22.97 12.79 3.35
N ASP A 419 22.90 14.14 3.31
CA ASP A 419 24.03 15.00 3.66
C ASP A 419 24.38 14.88 5.15
N SER A 420 23.40 14.81 6.05
CA SER A 420 23.64 14.60 7.47
C SER A 420 24.28 13.23 7.79
N MET A 421 24.18 12.27 6.88
CA MET A 421 24.77 10.92 7.00
C MET A 421 26.06 10.74 6.20
N ASP A 422 26.59 11.79 5.57
CA ASP A 422 27.76 11.78 4.67
C ASP A 422 27.68 10.72 3.56
N LYS A 423 26.48 10.51 3.01
CA LYS A 423 26.25 9.52 1.94
C LYS A 423 26.15 10.21 0.59
N LYS A 424 26.70 9.55 -0.46
CA LYS A 424 26.62 10.05 -1.84
C LYS A 424 25.34 9.68 -2.57
N ILE A 425 24.67 8.58 -2.15
CA ILE A 425 23.55 7.97 -2.88
C ILE A 425 22.31 7.90 -1.98
N ILE A 426 21.17 8.37 -2.47
CA ILE A 426 19.86 8.18 -1.85
C ILE A 426 19.40 6.75 -2.13
N ASN A 427 19.55 5.88 -1.13
CA ASN A 427 19.09 4.51 -1.20
C ASN A 427 17.70 4.35 -0.53
N LEU A 428 17.13 3.16 -0.66
CA LEU A 428 15.83 2.80 -0.08
C LEU A 428 15.72 3.12 1.42
N ASN A 429 16.78 2.84 2.19
CA ASN A 429 16.77 3.07 3.63
C ASN A 429 16.71 4.56 3.96
N ILE A 430 17.42 5.41 3.21
CA ILE A 430 17.33 6.86 3.37
C ILE A 430 15.90 7.34 3.11
N VAL A 431 15.26 6.88 2.02
CA VAL A 431 13.87 7.26 1.72
C VAL A 431 12.93 6.83 2.86
N LYS A 432 12.99 5.58 3.29
CA LYS A 432 12.14 5.09 4.40
C LYS A 432 12.37 5.88 5.69
N THR A 433 13.63 6.13 6.04
CA THR A 433 13.98 6.90 7.24
C THR A 433 13.55 8.35 7.13
N THR A 434 13.75 8.99 5.97
CA THR A 434 13.29 10.37 5.70
C THR A 434 11.77 10.49 5.86
N MET A 435 11.02 9.57 5.26
CA MET A 435 9.55 9.58 5.35
C MET A 435 9.09 9.41 6.79
N SER A 436 9.74 8.55 7.56
CA SER A 436 9.42 8.35 8.98
C SER A 436 9.75 9.58 9.84
N ILE A 437 10.93 10.18 9.67
CA ILE A 437 11.40 11.30 10.50
C ILE A 437 10.73 12.62 10.12
N TYR A 438 10.77 13.01 8.84
CA TYR A 438 10.33 14.34 8.41
C TYR A 438 8.84 14.42 8.06
N HIS A 439 8.22 13.30 7.69
CA HIS A 439 6.82 13.26 7.26
C HIS A 439 5.94 12.36 8.15
N GLY A 440 6.54 11.69 9.15
CA GLY A 440 5.83 10.78 10.05
C GLY A 440 5.21 9.58 9.35
N ILE A 441 5.66 9.22 8.13
CA ILE A 441 5.09 8.16 7.30
C ILE A 441 5.96 6.90 7.39
N ASN A 442 5.39 5.79 7.84
CA ASN A 442 6.04 4.48 7.86
C ASN A 442 5.67 3.68 6.61
N ILE A 443 6.64 3.42 5.73
CA ILE A 443 6.40 2.80 4.42
C ILE A 443 6.59 1.29 4.49
N ALA A 444 5.51 0.52 4.32
CA ALA A 444 5.54 -0.92 4.11
C ALA A 444 5.53 -1.26 2.60
N THR A 445 6.56 -1.91 2.11
CA THR A 445 6.73 -2.21 0.67
C THR A 445 7.21 -3.63 0.43
N SER A 446 6.90 -4.18 -0.76
CA SER A 446 7.47 -5.44 -1.23
C SER A 446 8.71 -5.23 -2.10
N ASN A 447 9.56 -6.25 -2.16
CA ASN A 447 10.74 -6.26 -3.03
C ASN A 447 10.42 -6.34 -4.53
N SER A 448 9.18 -6.61 -4.93
CA SER A 448 8.76 -6.60 -6.33
C SER A 448 8.80 -5.20 -6.93
N LEU A 449 8.56 -4.15 -6.14
CA LEU A 449 8.80 -2.77 -6.56
C LEU A 449 10.29 -2.52 -6.89
N LYS A 450 11.21 -3.38 -6.40
CA LYS A 450 12.65 -3.32 -6.65
C LYS A 450 13.08 -3.90 -8.00
N LYS A 451 12.30 -4.80 -8.63
CA LYS A 451 12.76 -5.62 -9.78
C LYS A 451 12.13 -5.31 -11.14
N SER A 452 11.36 -4.23 -11.32
CA SER A 452 10.63 -4.00 -12.57
C SER A 452 11.50 -3.67 -13.81
N SER A 453 12.83 -3.74 -13.70
CA SER A 453 13.75 -3.35 -14.79
C SER A 453 14.45 -4.52 -15.54
N LYS A 454 14.28 -5.78 -15.14
CA LYS A 454 15.06 -6.89 -15.77
C LYS A 454 14.30 -7.92 -16.61
N ASN A 455 12.97 -7.91 -16.69
CA ASN A 455 12.21 -8.98 -17.39
C ASN A 455 11.37 -8.49 -18.59
N ARG A 456 11.88 -7.59 -19.44
CA ARG A 456 11.27 -7.27 -20.74
C ARG A 456 12.20 -7.51 -21.94
N LYS A 457 13.20 -8.38 -21.82
CA LYS A 457 14.11 -8.73 -22.95
C LYS A 457 13.90 -10.14 -23.53
N SER A 458 12.74 -10.78 -23.34
CA SER A 458 12.48 -12.05 -24.03
C SER A 458 11.01 -12.23 -24.43
N SER A 459 10.50 -11.34 -25.27
CA SER A 459 9.38 -11.62 -26.18
C SER A 459 9.06 -10.38 -26.99
N LYS A 460 9.84 -10.11 -28.04
CA LYS A 460 9.50 -9.35 -29.23
C LYS A 460 10.68 -9.42 -30.20
N GLU A 461 10.76 -10.48 -30.93
CA GLU A 461 11.22 -10.46 -32.32
C GLU A 461 9.93 -10.47 -33.12
N GLU A 462 9.66 -9.38 -33.79
CA GLU A 462 9.13 -9.10 -35.08
C GLU A 462 8.42 -7.75 -35.12
N GLY A 463 9.00 -6.84 -35.93
CA GLY A 463 8.27 -5.74 -36.59
C GLY A 463 8.36 -4.36 -35.93
N GLY A 464 9.18 -3.47 -36.49
CA GLY A 464 9.04 -2.03 -36.33
C GLY A 464 10.32 -1.31 -35.93
N GLU A 465 10.98 -0.74 -36.90
CA GLU A 465 12.11 0.19 -36.74
C GLU A 465 11.69 1.38 -35.88
N GLU A 466 12.35 1.55 -34.73
CA GLU A 466 12.44 2.81 -34.00
C GLU A 466 13.91 3.03 -33.64
N GLU A 467 14.46 4.12 -34.15
CA GLU A 467 15.84 4.58 -33.99
C GLU A 467 16.23 4.63 -32.51
N ALA A 468 17.23 3.82 -32.16
CA ALA A 468 17.90 3.84 -30.87
C ALA A 468 19.02 4.86 -30.90
N CYS A 469 18.89 5.95 -30.13
CA CYS A 469 20.05 6.71 -29.71
C CYS A 469 20.72 5.97 -28.54
N GLU A 470 21.68 5.14 -28.87
CA GLU A 470 22.67 4.60 -27.93
C GLU A 470 23.82 5.61 -27.85
N GLU A 471 23.96 6.33 -26.74
CA GLU A 471 25.23 6.92 -26.35
C GLU A 471 25.96 5.93 -25.44
N GLU A 472 26.99 5.35 -26.01
CA GLU A 472 28.02 4.57 -25.32
C GLU A 472 28.71 5.44 -24.29
N LEU A 473 28.67 5.11 -23.03
CA LEU A 473 29.59 5.56 -22.02
C LEU A 473 30.59 4.45 -21.76
N GLU A 474 31.75 4.58 -22.37
CA GLU A 474 32.92 3.76 -22.13
C GLU A 474 33.29 3.79 -20.64
N SER A 475 33.45 2.63 -20.08
CA SER A 475 34.03 2.39 -18.78
C SER A 475 35.55 2.37 -18.90
N GLU A 476 36.23 3.45 -18.57
CA GLU A 476 37.65 3.41 -18.27
C GLU A 476 37.87 2.80 -16.89
N SER A 477 38.34 1.58 -16.87
CA SER A 477 38.96 0.93 -15.75
C SER A 477 40.39 1.47 -15.59
N VAL A 478 40.63 2.23 -14.51
CA VAL A 478 41.98 2.61 -14.10
C VAL A 478 42.46 1.54 -13.12
N ASP A 479 43.36 0.71 -13.61
CA ASP A 479 44.20 -0.16 -12.81
C ASP A 479 45.19 0.70 -12.00
N LEU A 480 45.11 0.62 -10.68
CA LEU A 480 46.15 1.12 -9.80
C LEU A 480 47.00 -0.07 -9.37
N GLU A 481 48.16 -0.16 -10.00
CA GLU A 481 49.23 -1.07 -9.60
C GLU A 481 49.81 -0.65 -8.25
N ASP A 482 50.14 -1.67 -7.47
CA ASP A 482 50.95 -1.63 -6.26
C ASP A 482 52.34 -1.03 -6.52
N GLU A 483 52.79 -0.09 -5.73
CA GLU A 483 54.19 0.08 -5.43
C GLU A 483 54.44 0.21 -3.92
N SER A 484 54.90 -0.90 -3.40
CA SER A 484 55.62 -0.98 -2.14
C SER A 484 57.09 -0.75 -2.36
N GLU A 485 57.71 0.21 -1.66
CA GLU A 485 59.11 0.19 -1.24
C GLU A 485 59.32 1.27 -0.17
N VAL A 486 59.53 0.86 1.04
CA VAL A 486 60.73 0.75 1.87
C VAL A 486 61.77 1.89 1.69
N VAL A 487 62.10 2.64 2.76
CA VAL A 487 63.41 2.96 3.35
C VAL A 487 63.20 3.91 4.56
N VAL A 488 63.45 3.45 5.71
CA VAL A 488 64.50 3.70 6.72
C VAL A 488 65.07 5.14 6.76
N GLU A 489 64.79 5.89 7.80
CA GLU A 489 65.70 6.46 8.81
C GLU A 489 64.90 7.00 9.99
#